data_1cb1e9f0f930a1e68a4099539234a689
#
_entry.id   1cb1e9f0f930a1e68a4099539234a689
#
_cell.length_a   1.000
_cell.length_b   1.000
_cell.length_c   1.000
_cell.angle_alpha   90.00
_cell.angle_beta   90.00
_cell.angle_gamma   90.00
#
_symmetry.space_group_name_H-M   'P 1'
#
loop_
_entity.id
_entity.type
_entity.pdbx_description
1 polymer ?
#
loop_
_entity_poly.entity_id
_entity_poly.type
_entity_poly.pdbx_seq_one_letter_code
_entity_poly.pdbx_strand_id
1 'polypeptide(L)'
;MFRRYSIMFAFMKIIADFHIHSKYSRATSREMEVTTLAHWAEKKGINLLGTGDFTHPQYFAELQGALEPLDNGLFKLRSRPSPVHFILTVEVSNIFSVNGKVKRVHTIIFAPSFEVAEKINQQLSRVGKLASDGRPIFGLHVKDIVKIALDASPDCLVVPAHAWTPWFSVYGANSGFDSIEECFQEQAKNIYAIETGLSSDPAMNWRISALDKITLLSNSDSHSPSRIGREANVFDCQMDYFEMVRAIREKDSQKLLYTIEFFPEEGKYHFDGHRACNLVLAPEESRKYNGVCPRCEKKLTIGVLNRVEALADREQGFIPQNPIPFKNMIPLDEIIADAFGQSVGTKAVDQEYERIIKQIGPELSILFDRSEQELKAVASPRVAEGIVKVREGRVEIEPGYDGVYGKVKIYKDGERKEASIAASASRQMELF
;
A
#
# COMPACT_ATOMS: atom_id res chain seq x y z
N MET A 1 -11.59 -33.52 -40.08
CA MET A 1 -10.38 -32.77 -39.72
C MET A 1 -10.81 -31.50 -39.00
N PHE A 2 -11.13 -31.60 -37.68
CA PHE A 2 -11.59 -30.46 -36.87
C PHE A 2 -10.39 -29.75 -36.29
N ARG A 3 -10.08 -28.53 -36.77
CA ARG A 3 -9.10 -27.64 -36.11
C ARG A 3 -9.72 -27.15 -34.78
N ARG A 4 -9.17 -27.64 -33.68
CA ARG A 4 -9.38 -27.04 -32.37
C ARG A 4 -8.72 -25.66 -32.38
N TYR A 5 -9.52 -24.62 -32.46
CA TYR A 5 -9.08 -23.26 -32.09
C TYR A 5 -8.97 -23.25 -30.55
N SER A 6 -7.77 -23.41 -30.05
CA SER A 6 -7.46 -22.97 -28.67
C SER A 6 -7.59 -21.45 -28.65
N ILE A 7 -8.72 -20.97 -28.15
CA ILE A 7 -8.84 -19.57 -27.75
C ILE A 7 -7.92 -19.44 -26.53
N MET A 8 -6.71 -18.93 -26.75
CA MET A 8 -5.88 -18.40 -25.67
C MET A 8 -6.63 -17.20 -25.11
N PHE A 9 -7.37 -17.41 -24.02
CA PHE A 9 -7.78 -16.30 -23.18
C PHE A 9 -6.49 -15.72 -22.62
N ALA A 10 -6.05 -14.59 -23.14
CA ALA A 10 -5.08 -13.76 -22.44
C ALA A 10 -5.75 -13.36 -21.13
N PHE A 11 -5.35 -13.96 -20.02
CA PHE A 11 -5.81 -13.54 -18.72
C PHE A 11 -5.45 -12.06 -18.55
N MET A 12 -6.44 -11.24 -18.26
CA MET A 12 -6.21 -9.84 -17.96
C MET A 12 -5.55 -9.78 -16.56
N LYS A 13 -4.36 -9.18 -16.48
CA LYS A 13 -3.67 -9.00 -15.19
C LYS A 13 -4.61 -8.36 -14.18
N ILE A 14 -4.67 -8.92 -12.98
CA ILE A 14 -5.41 -8.36 -11.86
C ILE A 14 -4.48 -7.42 -11.12
N ILE A 15 -4.86 -6.15 -11.02
CA ILE A 15 -4.19 -5.16 -10.18
C ILE A 15 -5.07 -4.96 -8.96
N ALA A 16 -4.55 -5.30 -7.78
CA ALA A 16 -5.30 -5.38 -6.53
C ALA A 16 -4.69 -4.50 -5.45
N ASP A 17 -5.55 -3.73 -4.76
CA ASP A 17 -5.23 -2.99 -3.54
C ASP A 17 -6.21 -3.45 -2.44
N PHE A 18 -5.70 -4.14 -1.43
CA PHE A 18 -6.53 -4.83 -0.43
C PHE A 18 -6.72 -4.04 0.86
N HIS A 19 -5.92 -2.99 1.08
CA HIS A 19 -5.92 -2.25 2.33
C HIS A 19 -6.28 -0.79 2.09
N ILE A 20 -7.52 -0.48 2.36
CA ILE A 20 -8.08 0.87 2.34
C ILE A 20 -9.00 1.06 3.54
N HIS A 21 -9.40 2.30 3.80
CA HIS A 21 -10.36 2.65 4.82
C HIS A 21 -11.63 3.25 4.25
N SER A 22 -12.74 3.15 4.98
CA SER A 22 -14.01 3.79 4.64
C SER A 22 -14.15 5.16 5.31
N LYS A 23 -15.20 5.88 4.94
CA LYS A 23 -15.60 7.15 5.60
C LYS A 23 -15.87 7.03 7.10
N TYR A 24 -15.93 5.83 7.65
CA TYR A 24 -16.15 5.56 9.07
C TYR A 24 -14.85 5.44 9.88
N SER A 25 -13.70 5.36 9.23
CA SER A 25 -12.40 5.40 9.88
C SER A 25 -11.94 6.83 10.15
N ARG A 26 -11.20 7.00 11.26
CA ARG A 26 -10.64 8.31 11.65
C ARG A 26 -9.68 8.85 10.60
N ALA A 27 -9.69 10.17 10.44
CA ALA A 27 -8.84 10.91 9.52
C ALA A 27 -9.01 10.50 8.05
N THR A 28 -10.15 9.92 7.69
CA THR A 28 -10.48 9.44 6.35
C THR A 28 -11.46 10.38 5.67
N SER A 29 -11.33 10.55 4.36
CA SER A 29 -12.24 11.34 3.54
C SER A 29 -13.67 10.79 3.61
N ARG A 30 -14.66 11.69 3.64
CA ARG A 30 -16.08 11.31 3.57
C ARG A 30 -16.48 10.70 2.23
N GLU A 31 -15.65 10.84 1.22
CA GLU A 31 -15.84 10.27 -0.12
C GLU A 31 -15.38 8.81 -0.22
N MET A 32 -14.80 8.24 0.86
CA MET A 32 -14.41 6.83 0.90
C MET A 32 -15.63 5.93 1.05
N GLU A 33 -16.39 5.81 -0.03
CA GLU A 33 -17.57 4.97 -0.20
C GLU A 33 -17.49 4.18 -1.51
N VAL A 34 -18.14 3.02 -1.55
CA VAL A 34 -17.96 1.99 -2.60
C VAL A 34 -18.11 2.52 -4.02
N THR A 35 -19.07 3.40 -4.28
CA THR A 35 -19.33 3.97 -5.62
C THR A 35 -18.22 4.91 -6.07
N THR A 36 -17.76 5.78 -5.19
CA THR A 36 -16.64 6.69 -5.45
C THR A 36 -15.33 5.91 -5.60
N LEU A 37 -15.13 4.91 -4.75
CA LEU A 37 -13.96 4.03 -4.81
C LEU A 37 -13.89 3.26 -6.14
N ALA A 38 -15.02 2.73 -6.63
CA ALA A 38 -15.07 2.08 -7.95
C ALA A 38 -14.68 3.04 -9.08
N HIS A 39 -15.17 4.29 -9.05
CA HIS A 39 -14.82 5.31 -10.04
C HIS A 39 -13.31 5.63 -10.03
N TRP A 40 -12.72 5.79 -8.85
CA TRP A 40 -11.27 6.02 -8.74
C TRP A 40 -10.46 4.78 -9.13
N ALA A 41 -10.92 3.59 -8.79
CA ALA A 41 -10.27 2.34 -9.20
C ALA A 41 -10.22 2.22 -10.73
N GLU A 42 -11.30 2.57 -11.43
CA GLU A 42 -11.33 2.63 -12.90
C GLU A 42 -10.30 3.63 -13.46
N LYS A 43 -10.20 4.83 -12.87
CA LYS A 43 -9.19 5.83 -13.26
C LYS A 43 -7.77 5.37 -12.99
N LYS A 44 -7.55 4.71 -11.87
CA LYS A 44 -6.23 4.17 -11.47
C LYS A 44 -5.84 2.92 -12.27
N GLY A 45 -6.81 2.16 -12.76
CA GLY A 45 -6.57 0.87 -13.41
C GLY A 45 -6.51 -0.30 -12.44
N ILE A 46 -7.10 -0.14 -11.25
CA ILE A 46 -7.30 -1.20 -10.27
C ILE A 46 -8.56 -1.95 -10.63
N ASN A 47 -8.50 -3.26 -10.74
CA ASN A 47 -9.66 -4.09 -11.06
C ASN A 47 -10.09 -5.02 -9.92
N LEU A 48 -9.35 -5.00 -8.79
CA LEU A 48 -9.78 -5.62 -7.54
C LEU A 48 -9.44 -4.72 -6.36
N LEU A 49 -10.44 -4.35 -5.56
CA LEU A 49 -10.29 -3.43 -4.45
C LEU A 49 -10.83 -4.02 -3.15
N GLY A 50 -10.06 -3.94 -2.06
CA GLY A 50 -10.55 -4.21 -0.72
C GLY A 50 -11.68 -3.25 -0.35
N THR A 51 -12.67 -3.73 0.41
CA THR A 51 -13.74 -2.84 0.89
C THR A 51 -13.27 -1.93 2.03
N GLY A 52 -12.31 -2.41 2.81
CA GLY A 52 -12.01 -1.85 4.13
C GLY A 52 -13.20 -2.02 5.12
N ASP A 53 -12.93 -1.85 6.36
CA ASP A 53 -13.86 -1.53 7.46
C ASP A 53 -15.16 -2.34 7.55
N PHE A 54 -15.25 -3.57 7.04
CA PHE A 54 -16.49 -4.38 7.07
C PHE A 54 -16.98 -4.69 8.49
N THR A 55 -16.20 -4.40 9.53
CA THR A 55 -16.64 -4.56 10.92
C THR A 55 -17.53 -3.43 11.40
N HIS A 56 -17.49 -2.24 10.78
CA HIS A 56 -18.33 -1.12 11.18
C HIS A 56 -19.80 -1.39 10.79
N PRO A 57 -20.77 -1.40 11.75
CA PRO A 57 -22.12 -1.88 11.47
C PRO A 57 -22.85 -1.12 10.36
N GLN A 58 -22.71 0.21 10.31
CA GLN A 58 -23.35 1.02 9.28
C GLN A 58 -22.69 0.78 7.92
N TYR A 59 -21.35 0.70 7.87
CA TYR A 59 -20.67 0.44 6.62
C TYR A 59 -20.96 -0.98 6.10
N PHE A 60 -21.03 -1.96 6.99
CA PHE A 60 -21.40 -3.33 6.61
C PHE A 60 -22.79 -3.40 5.94
N ALA A 61 -23.76 -2.69 6.50
CA ALA A 61 -25.09 -2.57 5.88
C ALA A 61 -25.03 -1.84 4.53
N GLU A 62 -24.22 -0.79 4.40
CA GLU A 62 -23.99 -0.10 3.11
C GLU A 62 -23.35 -1.04 2.07
N LEU A 63 -22.35 -1.85 2.47
CA LEU A 63 -21.72 -2.83 1.60
C LEU A 63 -22.74 -3.87 1.10
N GLN A 64 -23.57 -4.43 1.97
CA GLN A 64 -24.63 -5.38 1.60
C GLN A 64 -25.65 -4.78 0.62
N GLY A 65 -25.96 -3.50 0.78
CA GLY A 65 -26.85 -2.77 -0.13
C GLY A 65 -26.20 -2.44 -1.49
N ALA A 66 -24.94 -2.09 -1.52
CA ALA A 66 -24.22 -1.61 -2.70
C ALA A 66 -23.58 -2.71 -3.55
N LEU A 67 -23.23 -3.85 -2.94
CA LEU A 67 -22.48 -4.92 -3.58
C LEU A 67 -23.34 -6.18 -3.79
N GLU A 68 -23.14 -6.82 -4.93
CA GLU A 68 -23.70 -8.11 -5.29
C GLU A 68 -22.63 -9.18 -5.13
N PRO A 69 -22.85 -10.23 -4.30
CA PRO A 69 -21.90 -11.32 -4.18
C PRO A 69 -21.85 -12.15 -5.47
N LEU A 70 -20.67 -12.66 -5.78
CA LEU A 70 -20.41 -13.60 -6.87
C LEU A 70 -20.08 -14.99 -6.28
N ASP A 71 -20.24 -16.05 -7.07
CA ASP A 71 -19.98 -17.43 -6.63
C ASP A 71 -18.48 -17.72 -6.35
N ASN A 72 -17.60 -16.80 -6.72
CA ASN A 72 -16.15 -16.89 -6.58
C ASN A 72 -15.58 -16.12 -5.37
N GLY A 73 -16.43 -15.74 -4.42
CA GLY A 73 -16.01 -15.02 -3.19
C GLY A 73 -15.69 -13.54 -3.36
N LEU A 74 -15.94 -12.99 -4.54
CA LEU A 74 -15.80 -11.56 -4.84
C LEU A 74 -17.16 -10.88 -4.99
N PHE A 75 -17.12 -9.56 -5.16
CA PHE A 75 -18.32 -8.74 -5.24
C PHE A 75 -18.21 -7.75 -6.39
N LYS A 76 -19.35 -7.32 -6.94
CA LYS A 76 -19.44 -6.24 -7.92
C LYS A 76 -20.49 -5.21 -7.50
N LEU A 77 -20.44 -4.02 -8.09
CA LEU A 77 -21.45 -3.00 -7.84
C LEU A 77 -22.83 -3.43 -8.37
N ARG A 78 -23.88 -3.20 -7.56
CA ARG A 78 -25.27 -3.36 -8.00
C ARG A 78 -25.75 -2.21 -8.88
N SER A 79 -25.27 -0.99 -8.60
CA SER A 79 -25.81 0.24 -9.19
C SER A 79 -25.47 0.45 -10.66
N ARG A 80 -24.35 -0.11 -11.12
CA ARG A 80 -23.90 -0.01 -12.51
C ARG A 80 -22.90 -1.11 -12.89
N PRO A 81 -22.76 -1.44 -14.16
CA PRO A 81 -21.62 -2.24 -14.64
C PRO A 81 -20.29 -1.52 -14.32
N SER A 82 -19.32 -2.29 -13.86
CA SER A 82 -17.97 -1.82 -13.59
C SER A 82 -16.98 -2.96 -13.81
N PRO A 83 -15.77 -2.70 -14.34
CA PRO A 83 -14.70 -3.71 -14.41
C PRO A 83 -14.09 -3.98 -13.03
N VAL A 84 -14.41 -3.18 -12.03
CA VAL A 84 -13.86 -3.28 -10.67
C VAL A 84 -14.66 -4.31 -9.88
N HIS A 85 -13.94 -5.25 -9.29
CA HIS A 85 -14.45 -6.19 -8.30
C HIS A 85 -14.03 -5.76 -6.90
N PHE A 86 -14.76 -6.21 -5.91
CA PHE A 86 -14.47 -5.96 -4.51
C PHE A 86 -14.21 -7.26 -3.76
N ILE A 87 -13.38 -7.17 -2.73
CA ILE A 87 -13.09 -8.24 -1.77
C ILE A 87 -13.31 -7.69 -0.37
N LEU A 88 -13.98 -8.45 0.51
CA LEU A 88 -14.21 -8.00 1.88
C LEU A 88 -12.90 -8.01 2.66
N THR A 89 -12.47 -6.84 3.12
CA THR A 89 -11.31 -6.66 3.98
C THR A 89 -11.64 -5.75 5.14
N VAL A 90 -10.90 -5.86 6.23
CA VAL A 90 -10.90 -4.91 7.35
C VAL A 90 -9.54 -4.89 8.01
N GLU A 91 -9.06 -3.72 8.39
CA GLU A 91 -7.95 -3.58 9.33
C GLU A 91 -8.50 -3.52 10.76
N VAL A 92 -7.89 -4.29 11.67
CA VAL A 92 -8.17 -4.23 13.09
C VAL A 92 -6.93 -3.87 13.88
N SER A 93 -7.10 -3.11 14.96
CA SER A 93 -6.03 -2.63 15.83
C SER A 93 -6.03 -3.43 17.14
N ASN A 94 -4.87 -3.99 17.50
CA ASN A 94 -4.69 -4.70 18.77
C ASN A 94 -3.75 -3.92 19.68
N ILE A 95 -4.18 -3.66 20.92
CA ILE A 95 -3.36 -3.06 21.99
C ILE A 95 -3.44 -3.99 23.19
N PHE A 96 -2.33 -4.66 23.50
CA PHE A 96 -2.26 -5.68 24.54
C PHE A 96 -0.91 -5.65 25.25
N SER A 97 -0.76 -6.40 26.34
CA SER A 97 0.48 -6.47 27.12
C SER A 97 1.11 -7.84 27.03
N VAL A 98 2.43 -7.88 26.80
CA VAL A 98 3.26 -9.09 26.87
C VAL A 98 4.43 -8.79 27.79
N ASN A 99 4.61 -9.59 28.84
CA ASN A 99 5.68 -9.44 29.82
C ASN A 99 5.78 -8.00 30.38
N GLY A 100 4.64 -7.36 30.68
CA GLY A 100 4.56 -6.00 31.21
C GLY A 100 4.81 -4.88 30.20
N LYS A 101 5.09 -5.20 28.94
CA LYS A 101 5.28 -4.21 27.86
C LYS A 101 4.01 -4.12 26.99
N VAL A 102 3.58 -2.90 26.69
CA VAL A 102 2.46 -2.66 25.76
C VAL A 102 2.91 -2.94 24.34
N LYS A 103 2.19 -3.83 23.67
CA LYS A 103 2.35 -4.15 22.25
C LYS A 103 1.18 -3.60 21.45
N ARG A 104 1.44 -3.22 20.21
CA ARG A 104 0.44 -2.67 19.30
C ARG A 104 0.68 -3.23 17.91
N VAL A 105 -0.34 -3.87 17.34
CA VAL A 105 -0.25 -4.52 16.03
C VAL A 105 -1.55 -4.29 15.27
N HIS A 106 -1.45 -3.96 14.00
CA HIS A 106 -2.56 -3.95 13.07
C HIS A 106 -2.55 -5.20 12.20
N THR A 107 -3.73 -5.71 11.88
CA THR A 107 -3.89 -6.85 10.98
C THR A 107 -5.06 -6.64 10.04
N ILE A 108 -4.88 -7.06 8.78
CA ILE A 108 -5.94 -7.08 7.78
C ILE A 108 -6.55 -8.47 7.78
N ILE A 109 -7.89 -8.53 7.81
CA ILE A 109 -8.66 -9.77 7.69
C ILE A 109 -9.37 -9.75 6.35
N PHE A 110 -9.23 -10.82 5.58
CA PHE A 110 -9.96 -11.07 4.36
C PHE A 110 -11.07 -12.08 4.62
N ALA A 111 -12.27 -11.82 4.14
CA ALA A 111 -13.42 -12.69 4.29
C ALA A 111 -14.03 -13.06 2.92
N PRO A 112 -14.35 -14.35 2.66
CA PRO A 112 -14.83 -14.81 1.36
C PRO A 112 -16.32 -14.50 1.10
N SER A 113 -17.08 -14.11 2.13
CA SER A 113 -18.50 -13.81 1.99
C SER A 113 -19.02 -12.90 3.11
N PHE A 114 -20.20 -12.31 2.91
CA PHE A 114 -20.90 -11.56 3.96
C PHE A 114 -21.22 -12.40 5.19
N GLU A 115 -21.58 -13.67 5.01
CA GLU A 115 -21.89 -14.58 6.11
C GLU A 115 -20.67 -14.85 6.99
N VAL A 116 -19.48 -14.98 6.38
CA VAL A 116 -18.23 -15.15 7.13
C VAL A 116 -17.85 -13.85 7.84
N ALA A 117 -17.95 -12.71 7.15
CA ALA A 117 -17.71 -11.40 7.77
C ALA A 117 -18.65 -11.13 8.94
N GLU A 118 -19.93 -11.51 8.83
CA GLU A 118 -20.90 -11.38 9.93
C GLU A 118 -20.52 -12.24 11.13
N LYS A 119 -20.08 -13.50 10.93
CA LYS A 119 -19.59 -14.37 12.02
C LYS A 119 -18.39 -13.73 12.73
N ILE A 120 -17.44 -13.13 11.99
CA ILE A 120 -16.32 -12.39 12.55
C ILE A 120 -16.83 -11.20 13.37
N ASN A 121 -17.74 -10.40 12.82
CA ASN A 121 -18.33 -9.24 13.49
C ASN A 121 -19.07 -9.62 14.78
N GLN A 122 -19.82 -10.72 14.79
CA GLN A 122 -20.48 -11.23 15.98
C GLN A 122 -19.49 -11.61 17.09
N GLN A 123 -18.35 -12.20 16.75
CA GLN A 123 -17.32 -12.53 17.73
C GLN A 123 -16.61 -11.28 18.26
N LEU A 124 -16.19 -10.39 17.37
CA LEU A 124 -15.50 -9.16 17.72
C LEU A 124 -16.36 -8.19 18.53
N SER A 125 -17.69 -8.15 18.29
CA SER A 125 -18.63 -7.30 19.03
C SER A 125 -18.73 -7.66 20.52
N ARG A 126 -18.39 -8.89 20.91
CA ARG A 126 -18.36 -9.34 22.31
C ARG A 126 -17.19 -8.76 23.09
N VAL A 127 -16.14 -8.32 22.40
CA VAL A 127 -14.86 -7.91 22.99
C VAL A 127 -14.46 -6.48 22.64
N GLY A 128 -15.22 -5.80 21.78
CA GLY A 128 -14.97 -4.42 21.39
C GLY A 128 -16.17 -3.70 20.80
N LYS A 129 -16.03 -2.39 20.63
CA LYS A 129 -17.07 -1.51 20.07
C LYS A 129 -16.84 -1.28 18.59
N LEU A 130 -17.48 -2.06 17.72
CA LEU A 130 -17.27 -1.99 16.26
C LEU A 130 -17.71 -0.66 15.64
N ALA A 131 -18.72 0.00 16.22
CA ALA A 131 -19.23 1.28 15.72
C ALA A 131 -18.39 2.51 16.12
N SER A 132 -17.28 2.33 16.82
CA SER A 132 -16.46 3.44 17.30
C SER A 132 -15.49 3.98 16.23
N ASP A 133 -15.10 3.14 15.27
CA ASP A 133 -14.14 3.43 14.21
C ASP A 133 -14.25 2.35 13.14
N GLY A 134 -14.02 2.67 11.86
CA GLY A 134 -13.92 1.67 10.80
C GLY A 134 -12.82 0.64 11.09
N ARG A 135 -11.73 1.08 11.73
CA ARG A 135 -10.66 0.24 12.27
C ARG A 135 -10.80 0.09 13.79
N PRO A 136 -11.58 -0.89 14.28
CA PRO A 136 -11.85 -1.05 15.71
C PRO A 136 -10.59 -1.46 16.49
N ILE A 137 -10.54 -1.02 17.76
CA ILE A 137 -9.42 -1.30 18.67
C ILE A 137 -9.84 -2.37 19.68
N PHE A 138 -9.02 -3.41 19.82
CA PHE A 138 -9.24 -4.53 20.74
C PHE A 138 -8.10 -4.66 21.76
N GLY A 139 -8.48 -4.95 23.00
CA GLY A 139 -7.55 -5.34 24.07
C GLY A 139 -7.12 -6.81 24.02
N LEU A 140 -7.38 -7.51 22.92
CA LEU A 140 -7.02 -8.91 22.71
C LEU A 140 -5.59 -9.03 22.21
N HIS A 141 -4.95 -10.16 22.54
CA HIS A 141 -3.72 -10.56 21.86
C HIS A 141 -3.98 -10.78 20.37
N VAL A 142 -3.06 -10.33 19.50
CA VAL A 142 -3.26 -10.39 18.06
C VAL A 142 -3.49 -11.83 17.53
N LYS A 143 -2.93 -12.85 18.18
CA LYS A 143 -3.19 -14.26 17.85
C LYS A 143 -4.65 -14.66 17.97
N ASP A 144 -5.40 -14.03 18.89
CA ASP A 144 -6.83 -14.31 19.07
C ASP A 144 -7.64 -13.78 17.90
N ILE A 145 -7.20 -12.71 17.24
CA ILE A 145 -7.80 -12.22 15.98
C ILE A 145 -7.66 -13.25 14.87
N VAL A 146 -6.46 -13.84 14.73
CA VAL A 146 -6.23 -14.92 13.76
C VAL A 146 -7.17 -16.10 14.03
N LYS A 147 -7.29 -16.50 15.31
CA LYS A 147 -8.20 -17.56 15.71
C LYS A 147 -9.67 -17.23 15.38
N ILE A 148 -10.14 -16.02 15.69
CA ILE A 148 -11.51 -15.58 15.41
C ILE A 148 -11.80 -15.65 13.90
N ALA A 149 -10.89 -15.18 13.07
CA ALA A 149 -11.04 -15.21 11.61
C ALA A 149 -11.13 -16.66 11.10
N LEU A 150 -10.19 -17.52 11.52
CA LEU A 150 -10.13 -18.91 11.05
C LEU A 150 -11.26 -19.80 11.63
N ASP A 151 -11.75 -19.51 12.82
CA ASP A 151 -12.95 -20.18 13.38
C ASP A 151 -14.22 -19.79 12.60
N ALA A 152 -14.28 -18.60 12.00
CA ALA A 152 -15.39 -18.18 11.13
C ALA A 152 -15.35 -18.88 9.77
N SER A 153 -14.16 -19.00 9.17
CA SER A 153 -13.89 -19.82 7.98
C SER A 153 -12.37 -20.07 7.82
N PRO A 154 -11.96 -21.30 7.47
CA PRO A 154 -10.56 -21.60 7.14
C PRO A 154 -10.08 -20.87 5.86
N ASP A 155 -11.00 -20.34 5.07
CA ASP A 155 -10.69 -19.57 3.86
C ASP A 155 -10.34 -18.12 4.15
N CYS A 156 -10.55 -17.62 5.38
CA CYS A 156 -10.06 -16.30 5.77
C CYS A 156 -8.55 -16.23 5.69
N LEU A 157 -8.03 -15.08 5.22
CA LEU A 157 -6.60 -14.76 5.28
C LEU A 157 -6.40 -13.63 6.28
N VAL A 158 -5.38 -13.74 7.12
CA VAL A 158 -4.97 -12.68 8.06
C VAL A 158 -3.56 -12.24 7.71
N VAL A 159 -3.40 -10.95 7.48
CA VAL A 159 -2.14 -10.32 7.06
C VAL A 159 -1.76 -9.22 8.04
N PRO A 160 -0.62 -9.30 8.72
CA PRO A 160 -0.08 -8.17 9.47
C PRO A 160 0.10 -6.94 8.58
N ALA A 161 -0.53 -5.83 8.96
CA ALA A 161 -0.50 -4.59 8.19
C ALA A 161 0.82 -3.84 8.37
N HIS A 162 1.29 -3.13 7.32
CA HIS A 162 2.45 -2.22 7.33
C HIS A 162 3.53 -2.63 8.36
N ALA A 163 4.13 -3.80 8.14
CA ALA A 163 4.86 -4.59 9.13
C ALA A 163 6.02 -3.86 9.86
N TRP A 164 6.52 -2.74 9.35
CA TRP A 164 7.70 -2.03 9.83
C TRP A 164 7.44 -0.64 10.43
N THR A 165 6.22 -0.11 10.39
CA THR A 165 5.94 1.19 11.01
C THR A 165 6.35 1.17 12.49
N PRO A 166 6.90 2.27 13.06
CA PRO A 166 7.42 2.26 14.43
C PRO A 166 6.39 1.86 15.49
N TRP A 167 5.12 2.09 15.23
CA TRP A 167 3.98 1.73 16.10
C TRP A 167 2.96 0.94 15.29
N PHE A 168 2.20 0.09 15.97
CA PHE A 168 1.08 -0.69 15.41
C PHE A 168 1.50 -1.67 14.31
N SER A 169 2.66 -2.27 14.43
CA SER A 169 3.18 -3.22 13.46
C SER A 169 3.94 -4.35 14.11
N VAL A 170 4.16 -5.45 13.37
CA VAL A 170 4.90 -6.63 13.89
C VAL A 170 6.32 -6.26 14.26
N TYR A 171 7.07 -5.59 13.38
CA TYR A 171 8.49 -5.30 13.57
C TYR A 171 8.76 -3.89 14.09
N GLY A 172 7.74 -3.14 14.47
CA GLY A 172 7.86 -1.74 14.89
C GLY A 172 8.81 -1.55 16.07
N ALA A 173 9.73 -0.60 15.96
CA ALA A 173 10.76 -0.33 16.96
C ALA A 173 10.20 0.04 18.35
N ASN A 174 8.99 0.65 18.41
CA ASN A 174 8.42 1.14 19.67
C ASN A 174 7.41 0.19 20.32
N SER A 175 6.72 -0.66 19.54
CA SER A 175 5.64 -1.49 20.09
C SER A 175 5.51 -2.86 19.44
N GLY A 176 6.46 -3.22 18.58
CA GLY A 176 6.47 -4.49 17.85
C GLY A 176 7.21 -5.61 18.58
N PHE A 177 7.56 -6.61 17.81
CA PHE A 177 8.26 -7.85 18.18
C PHE A 177 9.48 -8.04 17.27
N ASP A 178 10.29 -9.05 17.55
CA ASP A 178 11.46 -9.35 16.72
C ASP A 178 11.16 -10.46 15.69
N SER A 179 10.04 -11.16 15.83
CA SER A 179 9.62 -12.20 14.87
C SER A 179 8.10 -12.35 14.79
N ILE A 180 7.62 -13.03 13.73
CA ILE A 180 6.21 -13.44 13.57
C ILE A 180 5.84 -14.43 14.68
N GLU A 181 6.74 -15.35 15.03
CA GLU A 181 6.55 -16.36 16.06
C GLU A 181 6.31 -15.74 17.42
N GLU A 182 7.07 -14.71 17.80
CA GLU A 182 6.85 -13.99 19.05
C GLU A 182 5.52 -13.26 19.06
N CYS A 183 5.15 -12.66 17.92
CA CYS A 183 3.94 -11.87 17.79
C CYS A 183 2.67 -12.73 17.79
N PHE A 184 2.65 -13.82 17.02
CA PHE A 184 1.44 -14.63 16.79
C PHE A 184 1.45 -15.97 17.55
N GLN A 185 2.57 -16.33 18.18
CA GLN A 185 2.72 -17.55 18.97
C GLN A 185 2.26 -18.80 18.18
N GLU A 186 1.36 -19.63 18.72
CA GLU A 186 0.84 -20.84 18.06
C GLU A 186 0.08 -20.55 16.75
N GLN A 187 -0.32 -19.32 16.51
CA GLN A 187 -0.98 -18.89 15.27
C GLN A 187 0.02 -18.42 14.20
N ALA A 188 1.32 -18.33 14.49
CA ALA A 188 2.33 -17.92 13.51
C ALA A 188 2.32 -18.80 12.24
N LYS A 189 2.01 -20.09 12.37
CA LYS A 189 1.86 -21.03 11.24
C LYS A 189 0.75 -20.67 10.25
N ASN A 190 -0.18 -19.80 10.66
CA ASN A 190 -1.31 -19.33 9.86
C ASN A 190 -1.07 -17.94 9.25
N ILE A 191 0.11 -17.36 9.47
CA ILE A 191 0.54 -16.10 8.85
C ILE A 191 1.37 -16.43 7.61
N TYR A 192 0.74 -16.27 6.45
CA TYR A 192 1.32 -16.61 5.14
C TYR A 192 1.88 -15.40 4.41
N ALA A 193 1.45 -14.19 4.81
CA ALA A 193 1.87 -12.94 4.20
C ALA A 193 1.99 -11.84 5.25
N ILE A 194 2.80 -10.82 4.93
CA ILE A 194 2.84 -9.54 5.63
C ILE A 194 2.73 -8.41 4.60
N GLU A 195 2.29 -7.25 5.04
CA GLU A 195 2.26 -6.06 4.20
C GLU A 195 3.56 -5.25 4.37
N THR A 196 4.19 -4.87 3.25
CA THR A 196 5.35 -3.96 3.25
C THR A 196 4.96 -2.60 3.79
N GLY A 197 3.84 -2.07 3.30
CA GLY A 197 3.34 -0.72 3.59
C GLY A 197 4.31 0.37 3.13
N LEU A 198 3.88 1.61 3.20
CA LEU A 198 4.64 2.79 2.72
C LEU A 198 6.01 3.01 3.38
N SER A 199 6.39 2.20 4.37
CA SER A 199 7.63 2.38 5.15
C SER A 199 8.72 1.37 4.82
N SER A 200 8.41 0.32 4.04
CA SER A 200 9.39 -0.69 3.62
C SER A 200 9.05 -1.24 2.23
N ASP A 201 10.02 -1.82 1.57
CA ASP A 201 9.88 -2.51 0.30
C ASP A 201 10.36 -3.98 0.41
N PRO A 202 10.18 -4.79 -0.62
CA PRO A 202 10.67 -6.17 -0.63
C PRO A 202 12.19 -6.28 -0.43
N ALA A 203 12.99 -5.34 -0.95
CA ALA A 203 14.45 -5.40 -0.80
C ALA A 203 14.89 -5.27 0.68
N MET A 204 14.21 -4.42 1.44
CA MET A 204 14.41 -4.33 2.90
C MET A 204 14.00 -5.63 3.60
N ASN A 205 12.88 -6.24 3.21
CA ASN A 205 12.35 -7.47 3.80
C ASN A 205 13.19 -8.70 3.45
N TRP A 206 13.79 -8.78 2.27
CA TRP A 206 14.67 -9.90 1.86
C TRP A 206 15.92 -10.05 2.73
N ARG A 207 16.27 -9.02 3.49
CA ARG A 207 17.37 -9.07 4.47
C ARG A 207 17.07 -9.92 5.69
N ILE A 208 15.83 -10.38 5.86
CA ILE A 208 15.36 -11.20 6.99
C ILE A 208 15.06 -12.60 6.48
N SER A 209 15.93 -13.56 6.76
CA SER A 209 15.80 -14.94 6.23
C SER A 209 14.51 -15.64 6.70
N ALA A 210 14.03 -15.31 7.89
CA ALA A 210 12.76 -15.81 8.42
C ALA A 210 11.55 -15.47 7.53
N LEU A 211 11.64 -14.43 6.69
CA LEU A 211 10.59 -14.04 5.76
C LEU A 211 10.62 -14.74 4.39
N ASP A 212 11.57 -15.65 4.15
CA ASP A 212 11.68 -16.33 2.84
C ASP A 212 10.42 -17.09 2.44
N LYS A 213 9.66 -17.59 3.40
CA LYS A 213 8.40 -18.32 3.16
C LYS A 213 7.16 -17.43 3.23
N ILE A 214 7.33 -16.19 3.60
CA ILE A 214 6.24 -15.23 3.77
C ILE A 214 6.07 -14.44 2.47
N THR A 215 4.84 -14.32 2.01
CA THR A 215 4.51 -13.48 0.86
C THR A 215 4.50 -12.01 1.29
N LEU A 216 5.15 -11.17 0.50
CA LEU A 216 5.10 -9.72 0.69
C LEU A 216 3.97 -9.15 -0.15
N LEU A 217 3.03 -8.45 0.48
CA LEU A 217 1.94 -7.74 -0.16
C LEU A 217 2.17 -6.24 -0.03
N SER A 218 1.75 -5.51 -1.04
CA SER A 218 1.82 -4.06 -1.09
C SER A 218 0.42 -3.49 -1.23
N ASN A 219 -0.02 -2.67 -0.29
CA ASN A 219 -1.34 -2.05 -0.33
C ASN A 219 -1.28 -0.61 0.17
N SER A 220 -2.19 0.22 -0.32
CA SER A 220 -2.08 1.67 -0.19
C SER A 220 -2.33 2.23 1.21
N ASP A 221 -3.01 1.52 2.09
CA ASP A 221 -3.54 2.05 3.37
C ASP A 221 -4.27 3.39 3.15
N SER A 222 -5.10 3.42 2.11
CA SER A 222 -5.65 4.67 1.62
C SER A 222 -6.78 5.21 2.48
N HIS A 223 -6.68 6.51 2.80
CA HIS A 223 -7.67 7.29 3.53
C HIS A 223 -8.38 8.33 2.64
N SER A 224 -8.07 8.33 1.33
CA SER A 224 -8.73 9.17 0.33
C SER A 224 -8.83 8.49 -1.02
N PRO A 225 -9.89 8.72 -1.82
CA PRO A 225 -10.10 7.98 -3.06
C PRO A 225 -8.98 8.12 -4.09
N SER A 226 -8.34 9.28 -4.16
CA SER A 226 -7.24 9.53 -5.10
C SER A 226 -5.95 8.78 -4.76
N ARG A 227 -5.83 8.24 -3.54
CA ARG A 227 -4.60 7.56 -3.07
C ARG A 227 -4.67 6.04 -3.14
N ILE A 228 -5.79 5.44 -3.56
CA ILE A 228 -5.86 3.99 -3.81
C ILE A 228 -4.86 3.63 -4.91
N GLY A 229 -4.27 2.44 -4.79
CA GLY A 229 -3.33 1.90 -5.77
C GLY A 229 -1.97 2.58 -5.83
N ARG A 230 -1.62 3.48 -4.86
CA ARG A 230 -0.24 3.95 -4.72
C ARG A 230 0.72 2.83 -4.28
N GLU A 231 0.18 1.77 -3.77
CA GLU A 231 0.76 0.44 -3.61
C GLU A 231 -0.27 -0.57 -4.08
N ALA A 232 0.17 -1.66 -4.72
CA ALA A 232 -0.72 -2.67 -5.27
C ALA A 232 -0.02 -3.99 -5.53
N ASN A 233 -0.81 -5.04 -5.76
CA ASN A 233 -0.36 -6.38 -6.08
C ASN A 233 -0.83 -6.74 -7.49
N VAL A 234 0.03 -7.35 -8.29
CA VAL A 234 -0.30 -7.71 -9.68
C VAL A 234 -0.31 -9.21 -9.83
N PHE A 235 -1.49 -9.76 -10.18
CA PHE A 235 -1.69 -11.19 -10.36
C PHE A 235 -1.95 -11.55 -11.83
N ASP A 236 -1.57 -12.79 -12.17
CA ASP A 236 -1.95 -13.49 -13.40
C ASP A 236 -2.67 -14.78 -13.01
N CYS A 237 -3.94 -14.66 -12.70
CA CYS A 237 -4.81 -15.76 -12.28
C CYS A 237 -6.26 -15.43 -12.64
N GLN A 238 -7.18 -16.34 -12.32
CA GLN A 238 -8.61 -16.02 -12.44
C GLN A 238 -9.02 -14.96 -11.40
N MET A 239 -10.00 -14.15 -11.75
CA MET A 239 -10.64 -13.20 -10.83
C MET A 239 -11.51 -13.99 -9.84
N ASP A 240 -10.84 -14.61 -8.86
CA ASP A 240 -11.41 -15.56 -7.90
C ASP A 240 -10.71 -15.41 -6.55
N TYR A 241 -11.48 -15.25 -5.47
CA TYR A 241 -10.98 -15.08 -4.11
C TYR A 241 -10.06 -16.23 -3.69
N PHE A 242 -10.54 -17.46 -3.91
CA PHE A 242 -9.85 -18.64 -3.41
C PHE A 242 -8.55 -18.90 -4.16
N GLU A 243 -8.52 -18.60 -5.46
CA GLU A 243 -7.30 -18.72 -6.26
C GLU A 243 -6.24 -17.70 -5.83
N MET A 244 -6.64 -16.44 -5.61
CA MET A 244 -5.73 -15.40 -5.13
C MET A 244 -5.22 -15.68 -3.71
N VAL A 245 -6.10 -16.05 -2.78
CA VAL A 245 -5.70 -16.40 -1.40
C VAL A 245 -4.76 -17.59 -1.40
N ARG A 246 -4.98 -18.58 -2.26
CA ARG A 246 -4.05 -19.71 -2.43
C ARG A 246 -2.70 -19.25 -2.96
N ALA A 247 -2.67 -18.41 -4.02
CA ALA A 247 -1.42 -17.88 -4.56
C ALA A 247 -0.62 -17.09 -3.50
N ILE A 248 -1.31 -16.33 -2.64
CA ILE A 248 -0.69 -15.63 -1.52
C ILE A 248 -0.14 -16.63 -0.48
N ARG A 249 -0.93 -17.63 -0.08
CA ARG A 249 -0.51 -18.64 0.92
C ARG A 249 0.69 -19.47 0.47
N GLU A 250 0.74 -19.82 -0.81
CA GLU A 250 1.77 -20.65 -1.40
C GLU A 250 2.99 -19.85 -1.89
N LYS A 251 2.93 -18.50 -1.83
CA LYS A 251 3.95 -17.60 -2.41
C LYS A 251 4.20 -17.91 -3.88
N ASP A 252 3.14 -18.14 -4.64
CA ASP A 252 3.22 -18.55 -6.04
C ASP A 252 3.61 -17.39 -6.94
N SER A 253 4.89 -17.31 -7.29
CA SER A 253 5.46 -16.26 -8.17
C SER A 253 5.01 -16.34 -9.63
N GLN A 254 4.33 -17.42 -10.04
CA GLN A 254 3.73 -17.55 -11.36
C GLN A 254 2.36 -16.85 -11.41
N LYS A 255 1.71 -16.70 -10.25
CA LYS A 255 0.41 -16.07 -10.11
C LYS A 255 0.49 -14.67 -9.51
N LEU A 256 1.24 -14.44 -8.45
CA LEU A 256 1.58 -13.12 -7.94
C LEU A 256 2.85 -12.65 -8.64
N LEU A 257 2.67 -11.89 -9.72
CA LEU A 257 3.76 -11.54 -10.65
C LEU A 257 4.74 -10.54 -10.07
N TYR A 258 4.24 -9.50 -9.41
CA TYR A 258 5.04 -8.46 -8.75
C TYR A 258 4.17 -7.57 -7.87
N THR A 259 4.81 -6.81 -6.98
CA THR A 259 4.19 -5.72 -6.25
C THR A 259 4.55 -4.37 -6.85
N ILE A 260 3.67 -3.39 -6.64
CA ILE A 260 3.91 -1.97 -6.93
C ILE A 260 4.13 -1.31 -5.59
N GLU A 261 5.30 -0.72 -5.40
CA GLU A 261 5.75 -0.18 -4.13
C GLU A 261 5.93 1.34 -4.22
N PHE A 262 5.61 2.01 -3.15
CA PHE A 262 6.02 3.38 -2.92
C PHE A 262 7.54 3.43 -2.63
N PHE A 263 8.17 4.59 -2.69
CA PHE A 263 9.55 4.74 -2.25
C PHE A 263 9.56 4.84 -0.71
N PRO A 264 10.07 3.84 0.02
CA PRO A 264 9.99 3.83 1.48
C PRO A 264 10.72 5.01 2.14
N GLU A 265 11.66 5.63 1.43
CA GLU A 265 12.37 6.82 1.88
C GLU A 265 11.45 8.04 2.03
N GLU A 266 10.32 8.09 1.34
CA GLU A 266 9.32 9.15 1.52
C GLU A 266 8.60 9.04 2.88
N GLY A 267 8.63 7.85 3.47
CA GLY A 267 8.07 7.59 4.79
C GLY A 267 8.70 8.47 5.87
N LYS A 268 7.87 9.13 6.67
CA LYS A 268 8.30 10.09 7.71
C LYS A 268 9.11 9.51 8.87
N TYR A 269 9.44 8.23 8.83
CA TYR A 269 10.27 7.53 9.82
C TYR A 269 11.29 6.61 9.15
N HIS A 270 11.70 6.89 7.91
CA HIS A 270 12.63 6.01 7.20
C HIS A 270 14.00 5.97 7.86
N PHE A 271 14.64 7.14 8.04
CA PHE A 271 15.92 7.29 8.73
C PHE A 271 15.74 7.65 10.20
N ASP A 272 16.81 7.47 10.96
CA ASP A 272 16.89 7.96 12.33
C ASP A 272 16.96 9.51 12.33
N GLY A 273 16.47 10.13 13.39
CA GLY A 273 16.59 11.57 13.43
C GLY A 273 16.06 12.24 14.68
N HIS A 274 16.24 13.57 14.69
CA HIS A 274 15.69 14.45 15.70
C HIS A 274 15.19 15.74 15.04
N ARG A 275 13.88 15.82 14.76
CA ARG A 275 13.24 16.92 14.04
C ARG A 275 13.52 18.28 14.66
N ALA A 276 13.47 18.39 16.02
CA ALA A 276 13.71 19.64 16.71
C ALA A 276 15.13 20.20 16.51
N CYS A 277 16.09 19.34 16.14
CA CYS A 277 17.46 19.74 15.81
C CYS A 277 17.74 19.73 14.30
N ASN A 278 16.72 19.47 13.45
CA ASN A 278 16.90 19.28 12.02
C ASN A 278 18.07 18.32 11.69
N LEU A 279 18.07 17.17 12.38
CA LEU A 279 19.11 16.15 12.26
C LEU A 279 18.52 14.87 11.68
N VAL A 280 19.06 14.41 10.58
CA VAL A 280 18.81 13.12 9.95
C VAL A 280 20.08 12.32 9.90
N LEU A 281 20.03 11.05 10.25
CA LEU A 281 21.17 10.14 10.32
C LEU A 281 20.82 8.79 9.70
N ALA A 282 21.71 8.29 8.87
CA ALA A 282 21.67 6.89 8.46
C ALA A 282 21.93 5.98 9.69
N PRO A 283 21.47 4.72 9.66
CA PRO A 283 21.64 3.79 10.78
C PRO A 283 23.08 3.66 11.28
N GLU A 284 24.05 3.62 10.36
CA GLU A 284 25.47 3.54 10.72
C GLU A 284 25.97 4.79 11.47
N GLU A 285 25.43 5.95 11.12
CA GLU A 285 25.79 7.21 11.77
C GLU A 285 25.17 7.31 13.17
N SER A 286 23.90 6.94 13.30
CA SER A 286 23.20 7.00 14.59
C SER A 286 23.79 6.04 15.63
N ARG A 287 24.32 4.88 15.19
CA ARG A 287 25.05 3.96 16.06
C ARG A 287 26.28 4.58 16.71
N LYS A 288 27.00 5.48 16.01
CA LYS A 288 28.16 6.20 16.57
C LYS A 288 27.76 7.10 17.74
N TYR A 289 26.51 7.52 17.78
CA TYR A 289 25.99 8.38 18.85
C TYR A 289 25.13 7.61 19.86
N ASN A 290 25.14 6.27 19.85
CA ASN A 290 24.38 5.43 20.77
C ASN A 290 22.88 5.80 20.86
N GLY A 291 22.27 6.21 19.74
CA GLY A 291 20.87 6.61 19.68
C GLY A 291 20.54 7.94 20.36
N VAL A 292 21.56 8.78 20.59
CA VAL A 292 21.43 10.09 21.23
C VAL A 292 21.77 11.19 20.22
N CYS A 293 20.98 12.26 20.19
CA CYS A 293 21.21 13.40 19.31
C CYS A 293 22.49 14.15 19.71
N PRO A 294 23.52 14.26 18.84
CA PRO A 294 24.77 14.94 19.16
C PRO A 294 24.61 16.47 19.35
N ARG A 295 23.44 17.03 19.02
CA ARG A 295 23.18 18.48 19.16
C ARG A 295 22.55 18.85 20.49
N CYS A 296 21.71 18.00 21.07
CA CYS A 296 20.92 18.33 22.27
C CYS A 296 20.85 17.19 23.30
N GLU A 297 21.55 16.09 23.08
CA GLU A 297 21.65 14.93 23.97
C GLU A 297 20.34 14.19 24.28
N LYS A 298 19.24 14.52 23.56
CA LYS A 298 17.98 13.79 23.65
C LYS A 298 18.04 12.52 22.78
N LYS A 299 17.17 11.55 23.10
CA LYS A 299 17.04 10.32 22.30
C LYS A 299 16.66 10.65 20.87
N LEU A 300 17.28 9.96 19.91
CA LEU A 300 16.88 9.95 18.52
C LEU A 300 15.58 9.14 18.37
N THR A 301 14.75 9.53 17.43
CA THR A 301 13.69 8.64 16.91
C THR A 301 14.35 7.64 15.97
N ILE A 302 14.25 6.36 16.31
CA ILE A 302 14.81 5.27 15.50
C ILE A 302 13.91 5.02 14.30
N GLY A 303 14.52 5.04 13.12
CA GLY A 303 13.84 4.85 11.84
C GLY A 303 13.63 3.37 11.47
N VAL A 304 12.82 3.17 10.44
CA VAL A 304 12.51 1.84 9.93
C VAL A 304 13.76 1.13 9.41
N LEU A 305 14.61 1.82 8.66
CA LEU A 305 15.83 1.21 8.11
C LEU A 305 16.77 0.70 9.22
N ASN A 306 16.92 1.45 10.32
CA ASN A 306 17.71 1.01 11.47
C ASN A 306 17.11 -0.25 12.10
N ARG A 307 15.77 -0.31 12.21
CA ARG A 307 15.08 -1.48 12.75
C ARG A 307 15.24 -2.70 11.84
N VAL A 308 15.17 -2.53 10.51
CA VAL A 308 15.48 -3.59 9.54
C VAL A 308 16.91 -4.08 9.73
N GLU A 309 17.89 -3.16 9.80
CA GLU A 309 19.29 -3.53 10.01
C GLU A 309 19.55 -4.25 11.34
N ALA A 310 18.81 -3.89 12.41
CA ALA A 310 18.93 -4.55 13.70
C ALA A 310 18.45 -6.01 13.68
N LEU A 311 17.50 -6.35 12.79
CA LEU A 311 16.95 -7.70 12.66
C LEU A 311 17.52 -8.48 11.47
N ALA A 312 18.21 -7.80 10.55
CA ALA A 312 18.76 -8.41 9.35
C ALA A 312 19.87 -9.42 9.67
N ASP A 313 19.79 -10.57 9.02
CA ASP A 313 20.79 -11.62 9.00
C ASP A 313 21.47 -11.79 7.62
N ARG A 314 21.19 -10.84 6.71
CA ARG A 314 21.71 -10.78 5.33
C ARG A 314 22.16 -9.37 4.97
N GLU A 315 23.12 -9.28 4.07
CA GLU A 315 23.64 -8.02 3.57
C GLU A 315 22.61 -7.24 2.73
N GLN A 316 22.80 -5.94 2.64
CA GLN A 316 22.02 -5.11 1.74
C GLN A 316 22.23 -5.55 0.28
N GLY A 317 21.14 -5.58 -0.50
CA GLY A 317 21.16 -6.03 -1.89
C GLY A 317 21.03 -7.55 -2.06
N PHE A 318 20.85 -8.32 -0.96
CA PHE A 318 20.55 -9.75 -1.08
C PHE A 318 19.20 -9.95 -1.78
N ILE A 319 19.15 -10.92 -2.70
CA ILE A 319 17.92 -11.34 -3.39
C ILE A 319 17.71 -12.83 -3.08
N PRO A 320 16.57 -13.24 -2.50
CA PRO A 320 16.28 -14.63 -2.18
C PRO A 320 16.08 -15.47 -3.45
N GLN A 321 16.11 -16.78 -3.30
CA GLN A 321 15.76 -17.68 -4.40
C GLN A 321 14.24 -17.58 -4.69
N ASN A 322 13.87 -17.39 -5.96
CA ASN A 322 12.48 -17.22 -6.42
C ASN A 322 11.74 -16.03 -5.73
N PRO A 323 12.28 -14.81 -5.80
CA PRO A 323 11.60 -13.65 -5.23
C PRO A 323 10.36 -13.31 -6.06
N ILE A 324 9.32 -12.80 -5.41
CA ILE A 324 8.30 -12.02 -6.10
C ILE A 324 8.93 -10.65 -6.33
N PRO A 325 9.11 -10.21 -7.59
CA PRO A 325 9.73 -8.93 -7.89
C PRO A 325 8.84 -7.75 -7.50
N PHE A 326 9.39 -6.54 -7.53
CA PHE A 326 8.63 -5.33 -7.28
C PHE A 326 9.04 -4.20 -8.23
N LYS A 327 8.19 -3.19 -8.33
CA LYS A 327 8.42 -1.97 -9.10
C LYS A 327 8.09 -0.76 -8.25
N ASN A 328 9.00 0.18 -8.14
CA ASN A 328 8.70 1.45 -7.49
C ASN A 328 7.87 2.35 -8.41
N MET A 329 7.02 3.17 -7.80
CA MET A 329 6.12 4.08 -8.48
C MET A 329 6.05 5.42 -7.75
N ILE A 330 5.82 6.48 -8.53
CA ILE A 330 5.34 7.77 -8.06
C ILE A 330 3.97 7.99 -8.73
N PRO A 331 2.92 8.38 -8.00
CA PRO A 331 1.61 8.67 -8.58
C PRO A 331 1.67 9.71 -9.71
N LEU A 332 0.85 9.54 -10.75
CA LEU A 332 0.87 10.40 -11.93
C LEU A 332 0.63 11.88 -11.59
N ASP A 333 -0.25 12.17 -10.64
CA ASP A 333 -0.51 13.54 -10.17
C ASP A 333 0.73 14.19 -9.51
N GLU A 334 1.57 13.39 -8.84
CA GLU A 334 2.82 13.84 -8.25
C GLU A 334 3.90 14.07 -9.32
N ILE A 335 3.97 13.21 -10.34
CA ILE A 335 4.85 13.41 -11.51
C ILE A 335 4.49 14.70 -12.25
N ILE A 336 3.18 14.94 -12.49
CA ILE A 336 2.69 16.16 -13.13
C ILE A 336 3.02 17.38 -12.26
N ALA A 337 2.78 17.30 -10.97
CA ALA A 337 3.06 18.38 -10.02
C ALA A 337 4.55 18.78 -10.03
N ASP A 338 5.44 17.79 -9.99
CA ASP A 338 6.89 18.03 -10.08
C ASP A 338 7.32 18.60 -11.44
N ALA A 339 6.77 18.07 -12.54
CA ALA A 339 7.03 18.58 -13.88
C ALA A 339 6.59 20.05 -14.05
N PHE A 340 5.51 20.45 -13.42
CA PHE A 340 4.95 21.82 -13.47
C PHE A 340 5.54 22.74 -12.41
N GLY A 341 6.29 22.24 -11.43
CA GLY A 341 6.77 23.01 -10.29
C GLY A 341 5.62 23.50 -9.41
N GLN A 342 4.53 22.73 -9.31
CA GLN A 342 3.33 23.03 -8.56
C GLN A 342 3.05 21.97 -7.49
N SER A 343 2.07 22.25 -6.62
CA SER A 343 1.60 21.23 -5.66
C SER A 343 0.50 20.37 -6.28
N VAL A 344 0.42 19.12 -5.85
CA VAL A 344 -0.71 18.23 -6.13
C VAL A 344 -2.02 18.89 -5.69
N GLY A 345 -3.12 18.66 -6.45
CA GLY A 345 -4.44 19.25 -6.20
C GLY A 345 -4.59 20.68 -6.70
N THR A 346 -3.61 21.22 -7.43
CA THR A 346 -3.81 22.48 -8.17
C THR A 346 -4.60 22.22 -9.46
N LYS A 347 -5.41 23.19 -9.87
CA LYS A 347 -6.26 23.08 -11.06
C LYS A 347 -5.48 22.66 -12.32
N ALA A 348 -4.26 23.12 -12.50
CA ALA A 348 -3.45 22.77 -13.67
C ALA A 348 -3.00 21.31 -13.62
N VAL A 349 -2.62 20.80 -12.44
CA VAL A 349 -2.24 19.39 -12.24
C VAL A 349 -3.44 18.49 -12.49
N ASP A 350 -4.59 18.81 -11.88
CA ASP A 350 -5.81 18.02 -12.04
C ASP A 350 -6.31 18.00 -13.50
N GLN A 351 -6.26 19.12 -14.20
CA GLN A 351 -6.64 19.21 -15.61
C GLN A 351 -5.71 18.36 -16.50
N GLU A 352 -4.41 18.39 -16.28
CA GLU A 352 -3.46 17.58 -17.04
C GLU A 352 -3.64 16.08 -16.74
N TYR A 353 -3.84 15.72 -15.47
CA TYR A 353 -4.14 14.36 -15.06
C TYR A 353 -5.38 13.81 -15.79
N GLU A 354 -6.51 14.51 -15.71
CA GLU A 354 -7.76 14.10 -16.36
C GLU A 354 -7.61 14.01 -17.89
N ARG A 355 -6.84 14.93 -18.47
CA ARG A 355 -6.58 14.96 -19.91
C ARG A 355 -5.82 13.72 -20.37
N ILE A 356 -4.76 13.35 -19.65
CA ILE A 356 -3.92 12.19 -19.98
C ILE A 356 -4.73 10.89 -19.79
N ILE A 357 -5.40 10.73 -18.65
CA ILE A 357 -6.26 9.55 -18.37
C ILE A 357 -7.29 9.35 -19.46
N LYS A 358 -7.98 10.42 -19.89
CA LYS A 358 -9.03 10.36 -20.92
C LYS A 358 -8.48 9.92 -22.29
N GLN A 359 -7.23 10.25 -22.62
CA GLN A 359 -6.67 10.02 -23.95
C GLN A 359 -5.97 8.66 -24.10
N ILE A 360 -5.26 8.19 -23.09
CA ILE A 360 -4.44 6.97 -23.21
C ILE A 360 -4.70 5.90 -22.15
N GLY A 361 -5.71 6.10 -21.30
CA GLY A 361 -6.18 5.08 -20.37
C GLY A 361 -5.82 5.31 -18.91
N PRO A 362 -6.01 4.29 -18.06
CA PRO A 362 -5.88 4.43 -16.61
C PRO A 362 -4.42 4.62 -16.16
N GLU A 363 -4.27 5.25 -14.99
CA GLU A 363 -2.99 5.69 -14.44
C GLU A 363 -1.91 4.60 -14.40
N LEU A 364 -2.19 3.42 -13.86
CA LEU A 364 -1.19 2.35 -13.75
C LEU A 364 -0.74 1.84 -15.13
N SER A 365 -1.65 1.81 -16.13
CA SER A 365 -1.26 1.51 -17.52
C SER A 365 -0.35 2.60 -18.10
N ILE A 366 -0.64 3.86 -17.80
CA ILE A 366 0.21 5.00 -18.20
C ILE A 366 1.60 4.86 -17.57
N LEU A 367 1.66 4.57 -16.28
CA LEU A 367 2.92 4.50 -15.55
C LEU A 367 3.79 3.29 -15.93
N PHE A 368 3.20 2.14 -16.33
CA PHE A 368 3.95 0.90 -16.52
C PHE A 368 3.96 0.35 -17.93
N ASP A 369 2.89 0.54 -18.73
CA ASP A 369 2.68 -0.20 -19.98
C ASP A 369 2.82 0.66 -21.24
N ARG A 370 2.47 1.97 -21.18
CA ARG A 370 2.51 2.85 -22.36
C ARG A 370 3.94 3.11 -22.82
N SER A 371 4.14 3.04 -24.11
CA SER A 371 5.43 3.37 -24.73
C SER A 371 5.77 4.86 -24.58
N GLU A 372 7.05 5.20 -24.63
CA GLU A 372 7.51 6.59 -24.60
C GLU A 372 6.91 7.40 -25.74
N GLN A 373 6.70 6.78 -26.92
CA GLN A 373 6.08 7.42 -28.06
C GLN A 373 4.62 7.80 -27.81
N GLU A 374 3.83 6.90 -27.18
CA GLU A 374 2.44 7.18 -26.79
C GLU A 374 2.39 8.30 -25.73
N LEU A 375 3.29 8.26 -24.76
CA LEU A 375 3.40 9.30 -23.72
C LEU A 375 3.69 10.67 -24.35
N LYS A 376 4.68 10.77 -25.23
CA LYS A 376 5.05 12.01 -25.92
C LYS A 376 3.96 12.56 -26.84
N ALA A 377 3.09 11.70 -27.37
CA ALA A 377 1.99 12.13 -28.22
C ALA A 377 0.85 12.81 -27.40
N VAL A 378 0.75 12.52 -26.11
CA VAL A 378 -0.36 12.96 -25.27
C VAL A 378 0.10 13.89 -24.14
N ALA A 379 1.05 13.48 -23.33
CA ALA A 379 1.51 14.27 -22.19
C ALA A 379 2.43 15.43 -22.65
N SER A 380 2.53 16.46 -21.82
CA SER A 380 3.57 17.48 -22.05
C SER A 380 4.95 16.83 -22.05
N PRO A 381 5.94 17.37 -22.82
CA PRO A 381 7.26 16.73 -22.95
C PRO A 381 7.89 16.41 -21.60
N ARG A 382 7.72 17.30 -20.63
CA ARG A 382 8.29 17.15 -19.29
C ARG A 382 7.58 16.10 -18.46
N VAL A 383 6.24 15.96 -18.57
CA VAL A 383 5.50 14.89 -17.91
C VAL A 383 5.88 13.52 -18.50
N ALA A 384 5.96 13.42 -19.84
CA ALA A 384 6.40 12.18 -20.50
C ALA A 384 7.80 11.75 -20.07
N GLU A 385 8.76 12.70 -20.02
CA GLU A 385 10.11 12.47 -19.52
C GLU A 385 10.11 12.04 -18.04
N GLY A 386 9.30 12.69 -17.20
CA GLY A 386 9.15 12.36 -15.77
C GLY A 386 8.70 10.91 -15.54
N ILE A 387 7.71 10.45 -16.30
CA ILE A 387 7.24 9.06 -16.25
C ILE A 387 8.39 8.09 -16.59
N VAL A 388 9.15 8.39 -17.64
CA VAL A 388 10.30 7.55 -18.05
C VAL A 388 11.39 7.55 -16.98
N LYS A 389 11.74 8.72 -16.42
CA LYS A 389 12.72 8.82 -15.33
C LYS A 389 12.34 7.96 -14.13
N VAL A 390 11.05 7.97 -13.71
CA VAL A 390 10.56 7.16 -12.60
C VAL A 390 10.67 5.66 -12.92
N ARG A 391 10.26 5.22 -14.13
CA ARG A 391 10.39 3.82 -14.56
C ARG A 391 11.82 3.30 -14.53
N GLU A 392 12.79 4.18 -14.78
CA GLU A 392 14.21 3.86 -14.82
C GLU A 392 14.91 4.09 -13.46
N GLY A 393 14.16 4.48 -12.42
CA GLY A 393 14.71 4.77 -11.10
C GLY A 393 15.63 6.01 -11.07
N ARG A 394 15.55 6.88 -12.07
CA ARG A 394 16.35 8.13 -12.16
C ARG A 394 15.67 9.25 -11.39
N VAL A 395 15.66 9.13 -10.07
CA VAL A 395 15.07 10.08 -9.12
C VAL A 395 16.09 10.44 -8.04
N GLU A 396 15.96 11.63 -7.45
CA GLU A 396 16.73 12.04 -6.28
C GLU A 396 15.87 11.84 -5.04
N ILE A 397 16.44 11.20 -4.01
CA ILE A 397 15.71 10.84 -2.81
C ILE A 397 16.30 11.55 -1.60
N GLU A 398 15.45 12.29 -0.88
CA GLU A 398 15.73 12.86 0.43
C GLU A 398 14.92 12.07 1.46
N PRO A 399 15.56 11.23 2.30
CA PRO A 399 14.82 10.35 3.21
C PRO A 399 14.12 11.11 4.33
N GLY A 400 12.92 10.64 4.68
CA GLY A 400 12.17 11.15 5.82
C GLY A 400 12.70 10.64 7.16
N TYR A 401 12.41 11.38 8.24
CA TYR A 401 12.89 11.08 9.58
C TYR A 401 12.03 11.78 10.66
N ASP A 402 11.87 11.19 11.80
CA ASP A 402 11.27 11.77 13.02
C ASP A 402 9.98 12.59 12.78
N GLY A 403 9.08 12.05 11.94
CA GLY A 403 7.82 12.69 11.59
C GLY A 403 7.92 13.72 10.46
N VAL A 404 9.08 13.91 9.85
CA VAL A 404 9.28 14.70 8.63
C VAL A 404 9.21 13.75 7.43
N TYR A 405 8.33 14.05 6.48
CA TYR A 405 8.26 13.28 5.23
C TYR A 405 9.52 13.43 4.41
N GLY A 406 9.97 12.35 3.80
CA GLY A 406 10.97 12.40 2.75
C GLY A 406 10.42 13.02 1.47
N LYS A 407 11.28 13.15 0.49
CA LYS A 407 10.93 13.70 -0.82
C LYS A 407 11.63 12.91 -1.91
N VAL A 408 10.86 12.52 -2.92
CA VAL A 408 11.42 12.02 -4.18
C VAL A 408 11.28 13.11 -5.22
N LYS A 409 12.40 13.55 -5.79
CA LYS A 409 12.47 14.58 -6.81
C LYS A 409 12.80 13.95 -8.16
N ILE A 410 11.95 14.16 -9.14
CA ILE A 410 12.13 13.70 -10.51
C ILE A 410 13.04 14.66 -11.26
N TYR A 411 12.98 15.96 -10.91
CA TYR A 411 13.75 17.03 -11.51
C TYR A 411 14.60 17.76 -10.48
N LYS A 412 15.85 18.05 -10.83
CA LYS A 412 16.76 18.84 -10.00
C LYS A 412 16.28 20.29 -9.90
N ASP A 413 16.65 20.96 -8.83
CA ASP A 413 16.22 22.36 -8.58
C ASP A 413 16.61 23.33 -9.69
N GLY A 414 17.74 23.09 -10.42
CA GLY A 414 18.14 23.83 -11.61
C GLY A 414 17.20 23.63 -12.80
N GLU A 415 16.82 22.38 -13.07
CA GLU A 415 15.89 22.01 -14.14
C GLU A 415 14.47 22.56 -13.90
N ARG A 416 14.06 22.73 -12.62
CA ARG A 416 12.77 23.34 -12.24
C ARG A 416 12.70 24.83 -12.56
N LYS A 417 13.78 25.58 -12.34
CA LYS A 417 13.84 27.03 -12.62
C LYS A 417 13.73 27.34 -14.11
N GLU A 418 14.39 26.56 -14.96
CA GLU A 418 14.30 26.71 -16.41
C GLU A 418 12.88 26.49 -16.94
N ALA A 419 12.15 25.51 -16.38
CA ALA A 419 10.75 25.26 -16.76
C ALA A 419 9.78 26.38 -16.34
N SER A 420 9.98 26.98 -15.17
CA SER A 420 9.14 28.10 -14.71
C SER A 420 9.35 29.36 -15.55
N ILE A 421 10.57 29.58 -16.04
CA ILE A 421 10.91 30.68 -16.96
C ILE A 421 10.31 30.42 -18.34
N ALA A 422 10.41 29.19 -18.87
CA ALA A 422 9.82 28.84 -20.17
C ALA A 422 8.29 28.93 -20.17
N ALA A 423 7.65 28.48 -19.09
CA ALA A 423 6.19 28.58 -18.93
C ALA A 423 5.68 30.02 -18.78
N SER A 424 6.46 30.91 -18.16
CA SER A 424 6.13 32.34 -18.08
C SER A 424 6.35 33.05 -19.41
N ALA A 425 7.37 32.68 -20.18
CA ALA A 425 7.64 33.23 -21.51
C ALA A 425 6.57 32.82 -22.54
N SER A 426 6.11 31.57 -22.53
CA SER A 426 5.03 31.14 -23.44
C SER A 426 3.68 31.79 -23.12
N ARG A 427 3.34 32.03 -21.84
CA ARG A 427 2.14 32.78 -21.48
C ARG A 427 2.18 34.25 -21.88
N GLN A 428 3.35 34.86 -21.93
CA GLN A 428 3.49 36.24 -22.45
C GLN A 428 3.33 36.33 -23.97
N MET A 429 3.70 35.26 -24.72
CA MET A 429 3.53 35.22 -26.17
C MET A 429 2.08 34.93 -26.63
N GLU A 430 1.22 34.33 -25.77
CA GLU A 430 -0.20 34.12 -26.05
C GLU A 430 -1.06 35.36 -25.76
N LEU A 431 -0.50 36.41 -25.18
CA LEU A 431 -1.19 37.67 -24.86
C LEU A 431 -0.91 38.80 -25.86
N PHE A 432 -0.16 38.54 -26.92
CA PHE A 432 0.08 39.40 -28.06
C PHE A 432 -0.31 38.69 -29.35
#